data_43c0841045178ef303ac346b03f23b19
#
_entry.id   43c0841045178ef303ac346b03f23b19
#
_cell.length_a   1.000
_cell.length_b   1.000
_cell.length_c   1.000
_cell.angle_alpha   90.00
_cell.angle_beta   90.00
_cell.angle_gamma   90.00
#
_symmetry.space_group_name_H-M   'P 1'
#
loop_
_entity.id
_entity.type
_entity.pdbx_description
1 polymer ?
#
loop_
_entity_poly.entity_id
_entity_poly.type
_entity_poly.pdbx_seq_one_letter_code
_entity_poly.pdbx_strand_id
1 'polypeptide(L)'
;KGVMEYINEQYDPAMSWKDAEYVVKKWGGPFALKGVMSVEDAKRAIDIGASAILLSNHGGRQLDGSRSPFDQLPAIKEAVGDKLEIILDGGIRRGTHVLKALSLGATACSFGKGFLFALGAGGQAGVEQILKRMREEIRRDMILLGCKSIKELNSSKIAYR
;
A
#
# COMPACT_ATOMS: atom_id res chain seq x y z
N LYS A 1 -6.17 -4.31 -33.19
CA LYS A 1 -5.17 -4.33 -32.12
C LYS A 1 -5.77 -5.00 -30.88
N GLY A 2 -5.05 -5.95 -30.27
CA GLY A 2 -5.46 -6.54 -29.01
C GLY A 2 -5.27 -5.57 -27.84
N VAL A 3 -6.00 -5.79 -26.72
CA VAL A 3 -5.89 -4.96 -25.52
C VAL A 3 -4.44 -4.90 -25.00
N MET A 4 -3.72 -6.02 -25.05
CA MET A 4 -2.32 -6.08 -24.61
C MET A 4 -1.38 -5.26 -25.50
N GLU A 5 -1.59 -5.28 -26.81
CA GLU A 5 -0.82 -4.48 -27.76
C GLU A 5 -1.05 -2.98 -27.51
N TYR A 6 -2.31 -2.58 -27.32
CA TYR A 6 -2.63 -1.21 -26.96
C TYR A 6 -1.98 -0.76 -25.64
N ILE A 7 -2.05 -1.60 -24.60
CA ILE A 7 -1.42 -1.29 -23.30
C ILE A 7 0.10 -1.11 -23.47
N ASN A 8 0.77 -2.02 -24.18
CA ASN A 8 2.22 -1.95 -24.39
C ASN A 8 2.65 -0.68 -25.13
N GLU A 9 1.84 -0.20 -26.08
CA GLU A 9 2.09 1.06 -26.81
C GLU A 9 1.96 2.30 -25.92
N GLN A 10 1.23 2.22 -24.79
CA GLN A 10 1.04 3.33 -23.86
C GLN A 10 2.14 3.42 -22.79
N TYR A 11 2.99 2.40 -22.66
CA TYR A 11 4.09 2.45 -21.74
C TYR A 11 5.29 3.18 -22.32
N ASP A 12 5.76 4.20 -21.63
CA ASP A 12 7.04 4.85 -21.89
C ASP A 12 8.13 4.19 -21.04
N PRO A 13 9.00 3.34 -21.63
CA PRO A 13 10.09 2.72 -20.90
C PRO A 13 11.21 3.69 -20.52
N ALA A 14 11.19 4.92 -21.04
CA ALA A 14 12.17 5.96 -20.73
C ALA A 14 11.81 6.80 -19.51
N MET A 15 10.64 6.57 -18.89
CA MET A 15 10.20 7.29 -17.70
C MET A 15 11.23 7.17 -16.56
N SER A 16 11.59 8.29 -15.99
CA SER A 16 12.66 8.44 -15.00
C SER A 16 12.22 9.20 -13.76
N TRP A 17 13.10 9.28 -12.77
CA TRP A 17 12.87 10.11 -11.57
C TRP A 17 12.73 11.60 -11.86
N LYS A 18 13.30 12.09 -12.97
CA LYS A 18 13.12 13.49 -13.42
C LYS A 18 11.69 13.76 -13.85
N ASP A 19 11.06 12.77 -14.48
CA ASP A 19 9.66 12.87 -14.89
C ASP A 19 8.73 12.84 -13.67
N ALA A 20 9.03 11.98 -12.69
CA ALA A 20 8.32 11.96 -11.42
C ALA A 20 8.44 13.30 -10.68
N GLU A 21 9.63 13.86 -10.59
CA GLU A 21 9.88 15.18 -9.99
C GLU A 21 9.12 16.31 -10.71
N TYR A 22 9.12 16.28 -12.05
CA TYR A 22 8.35 17.23 -12.85
C TYR A 22 6.85 17.18 -12.51
N VAL A 23 6.28 15.96 -12.42
CA VAL A 23 4.86 15.78 -12.10
C VAL A 23 4.56 16.26 -10.68
N VAL A 24 5.40 15.92 -9.69
CA VAL A 24 5.25 16.39 -8.31
C VAL A 24 5.21 17.93 -8.26
N LYS A 25 6.19 18.58 -8.91
CA LYS A 25 6.26 20.06 -8.97
C LYS A 25 5.07 20.68 -9.71
N LYS A 26 4.64 20.07 -10.79
CA LYS A 26 3.51 20.55 -11.60
C LYS A 26 2.18 20.43 -10.85
N TRP A 27 2.02 19.36 -10.07
CA TRP A 27 0.85 19.14 -9.23
C TRP A 27 0.77 20.15 -8.08
N GLY A 28 1.89 20.42 -7.40
CA GLY A 28 2.00 21.43 -6.35
C GLY A 28 1.23 21.13 -5.06
N GLY A 29 0.80 19.88 -4.85
CA GLY A 29 0.05 19.44 -3.68
C GLY A 29 0.52 18.05 -3.20
N PRO A 30 -0.19 17.42 -2.26
CA PRO A 30 0.15 16.08 -1.79
C PRO A 30 0.20 15.10 -2.96
N PHE A 31 1.29 14.33 -3.04
CA PHE A 31 1.55 13.40 -4.13
C PHE A 31 2.07 12.07 -3.60
N ALA A 32 1.48 10.97 -4.07
CA ALA A 32 1.89 9.63 -3.71
C ALA A 32 2.43 8.88 -4.93
N LEU A 33 3.67 8.37 -4.84
CA LEU A 33 4.25 7.47 -5.83
C LEU A 33 3.82 6.04 -5.56
N LYS A 34 3.32 5.34 -6.58
CA LYS A 34 2.91 3.94 -6.49
C LYS A 34 3.94 3.00 -7.10
N GLY A 35 4.15 1.85 -6.45
CA GLY A 35 5.07 0.83 -6.94
C GLY A 35 6.46 0.91 -6.32
N VAL A 36 6.65 1.76 -5.31
CA VAL A 36 7.91 1.86 -4.58
C VAL A 36 8.09 0.64 -3.69
N MET A 37 9.20 -0.10 -3.88
CA MET A 37 9.45 -1.38 -3.22
C MET A 37 10.85 -1.48 -2.61
N SER A 38 11.67 -0.43 -2.72
CA SER A 38 13.02 -0.39 -2.15
C SER A 38 13.23 0.80 -1.23
N VAL A 39 14.19 0.66 -0.31
CA VAL A 39 14.62 1.76 0.58
C VAL A 39 15.17 2.93 -0.23
N GLU A 40 15.95 2.62 -1.27
CA GLU A 40 16.56 3.61 -2.14
C GLU A 40 15.50 4.46 -2.86
N ASP A 41 14.48 3.82 -3.42
CA ASP A 41 13.40 4.51 -4.11
C ASP A 41 12.49 5.29 -3.14
N ALA A 42 12.29 4.78 -1.94
CA ALA A 42 11.58 5.52 -0.90
C ALA A 42 12.31 6.81 -0.49
N LYS A 43 13.65 6.78 -0.39
CA LYS A 43 14.47 7.98 -0.16
C LYS A 43 14.39 8.96 -1.34
N ARG A 44 14.49 8.46 -2.58
CA ARG A 44 14.32 9.30 -3.78
C ARG A 44 12.94 9.95 -3.85
N ALA A 45 11.89 9.24 -3.40
CA ALA A 45 10.55 9.81 -3.31
C ALA A 45 10.52 11.05 -2.38
N ILE A 46 11.24 11.02 -1.25
CA ILE A 46 11.41 12.19 -0.39
C ILE A 46 12.16 13.31 -1.11
N ASP A 47 13.26 12.98 -1.79
CA ASP A 47 14.13 13.96 -2.46
C ASP A 47 13.39 14.76 -3.54
N ILE A 48 12.46 14.14 -4.26
CA ILE A 48 11.63 14.80 -5.27
C ILE A 48 10.40 15.51 -4.70
N GLY A 49 10.16 15.45 -3.37
CA GLY A 49 9.05 16.13 -2.70
C GLY A 49 7.74 15.35 -2.68
N ALA A 50 7.75 14.04 -2.87
CA ALA A 50 6.56 13.22 -2.67
C ALA A 50 6.14 13.23 -1.19
N SER A 51 4.84 13.25 -0.92
CA SER A 51 4.27 13.21 0.44
C SER A 51 4.06 11.81 0.95
N ALA A 52 3.88 10.85 0.04
CA ALA A 52 3.58 9.46 0.35
C ALA A 52 4.12 8.50 -0.72
N ILE A 53 4.21 7.24 -0.34
CA ILE A 53 4.37 6.13 -1.28
C ILE A 53 3.24 5.11 -1.11
N LEU A 54 2.80 4.50 -2.21
CA LEU A 54 2.12 3.22 -2.17
C LEU A 54 3.18 2.13 -2.34
N LEU A 55 3.49 1.49 -1.23
CA LEU A 55 4.36 0.32 -1.17
C LEU A 55 3.61 -0.87 -1.77
N SER A 56 3.93 -1.18 -3.03
CA SER A 56 3.11 -2.07 -3.87
C SER A 56 3.95 -2.80 -4.91
N ASN A 57 3.82 -4.13 -4.96
CA ASN A 57 4.32 -4.95 -6.07
C ASN A 57 3.26 -5.18 -7.16
N HIS A 58 2.27 -4.29 -7.25
CA HIS A 58 1.16 -4.37 -8.21
C HIS A 58 0.31 -5.66 -8.07
N GLY A 59 0.24 -6.22 -6.86
CA GLY A 59 -0.44 -7.49 -6.59
C GLY A 59 0.23 -8.70 -7.23
N GLY A 60 1.55 -8.64 -7.49
CA GLY A 60 2.34 -9.69 -8.13
C GLY A 60 2.05 -9.85 -9.62
N ARG A 61 1.48 -8.83 -10.29
CA ARG A 61 1.03 -8.92 -11.70
C ARG A 61 2.03 -8.34 -12.70
N GLN A 62 3.06 -7.64 -12.23
CA GLN A 62 4.07 -7.02 -13.09
C GLN A 62 5.37 -7.85 -13.06
N LEU A 63 6.24 -7.59 -12.10
CA LEU A 63 7.48 -8.32 -11.95
C LEU A 63 7.23 -9.62 -11.20
N ASP A 64 7.44 -10.76 -11.85
CA ASP A 64 7.40 -12.07 -11.19
C ASP A 64 8.54 -12.21 -10.18
N GLY A 65 8.29 -12.90 -9.08
CA GLY A 65 9.26 -13.06 -7.99
C GLY A 65 9.54 -11.79 -7.19
N SER A 66 8.81 -10.69 -7.41
CA SER A 66 8.92 -9.48 -6.60
C SER A 66 8.58 -9.77 -5.13
N ARG A 67 9.33 -9.16 -4.21
CA ARG A 67 9.09 -9.28 -2.77
C ARG A 67 7.69 -8.84 -2.37
N SER A 68 7.21 -9.37 -1.26
CA SER A 68 5.97 -8.89 -0.65
C SER A 68 6.12 -7.44 -0.15
N PRO A 69 5.16 -6.55 -0.42
CA PRO A 69 5.16 -5.21 0.16
C PRO A 69 5.21 -5.22 1.68
N PHE A 70 4.57 -6.20 2.29
CA PHE A 70 4.55 -6.37 3.74
C PHE A 70 5.96 -6.63 4.31
N ASP A 71 6.77 -7.42 3.62
CA ASP A 71 8.13 -7.77 4.05
C ASP A 71 9.12 -6.58 3.87
N GLN A 72 8.81 -5.65 2.95
CA GLN A 72 9.61 -4.44 2.74
C GLN A 72 9.26 -3.30 3.70
N LEU A 73 8.05 -3.33 4.27
CA LEU A 73 7.52 -2.25 5.11
C LEU A 73 8.43 -1.87 6.29
N PRO A 74 8.95 -2.80 7.11
CA PRO A 74 9.79 -2.45 8.25
C PRO A 74 11.06 -1.70 7.85
N ALA A 75 11.79 -2.20 6.86
CA ALA A 75 13.04 -1.60 6.39
C ALA A 75 12.81 -0.21 5.78
N ILE A 76 11.72 -0.05 5.01
CA ILE A 76 11.38 1.25 4.42
C ILE A 76 10.98 2.23 5.51
N LYS A 77 10.13 1.82 6.47
CA LYS A 77 9.71 2.69 7.59
C LYS A 77 10.89 3.13 8.43
N GLU A 78 11.82 2.23 8.73
CA GLU A 78 13.06 2.56 9.44
C GLU A 78 13.88 3.62 8.68
N ALA A 79 13.98 3.48 7.37
CA ALA A 79 14.80 4.37 6.53
C ALA A 79 14.20 5.77 6.31
N VAL A 80 12.87 5.88 6.21
CA VAL A 80 12.19 7.16 5.90
C VAL A 80 11.63 7.85 7.13
N GLY A 81 11.42 7.13 8.23
CA GLY A 81 10.84 7.66 9.47
C GLY A 81 9.46 8.26 9.23
N ASP A 82 9.26 9.48 9.72
CA ASP A 82 8.01 10.23 9.56
C ASP A 82 8.05 11.25 8.41
N LYS A 83 9.10 11.21 7.57
CA LYS A 83 9.26 12.12 6.42
C LYS A 83 8.36 11.75 5.24
N LEU A 84 7.84 10.53 5.21
CA LEU A 84 7.05 9.99 4.12
C LEU A 84 5.92 9.12 4.66
N GLU A 85 4.70 9.37 4.24
CA GLU A 85 3.60 8.47 4.55
C GLU A 85 3.70 7.19 3.72
N ILE A 86 3.38 6.04 4.33
CA ILE A 86 3.45 4.74 3.67
C ILE A 86 2.06 4.13 3.63
N ILE A 87 1.54 3.96 2.42
CA ILE A 87 0.30 3.24 2.16
C ILE A 87 0.66 1.84 1.70
N LEU A 88 0.37 0.82 2.52
CA LEU A 88 0.64 -0.57 2.14
C LEU A 88 -0.43 -1.07 1.17
N ASP A 89 -0.02 -1.47 -0.04
CA ASP A 89 -0.88 -2.00 -1.09
C ASP A 89 -0.46 -3.40 -1.51
N GLY A 90 -1.36 -4.34 -1.35
CA GLY A 90 -1.15 -5.74 -1.74
C GLY A 90 -1.28 -6.71 -0.57
N GLY A 91 -1.89 -7.86 -0.83
CA GLY A 91 -2.08 -8.91 0.16
C GLY A 91 -3.13 -8.64 1.25
N ILE A 92 -3.68 -7.45 1.35
CA ILE A 92 -4.70 -7.09 2.33
C ILE A 92 -6.03 -7.77 1.96
N ARG A 93 -6.53 -8.63 2.86
CA ARG A 93 -7.79 -9.39 2.69
C ARG A 93 -8.64 -9.43 3.94
N ARG A 94 -8.08 -9.06 5.09
CA ARG A 94 -8.71 -9.16 6.41
C ARG A 94 -8.33 -7.96 7.28
N GLY A 95 -9.17 -7.67 8.29
CA GLY A 95 -8.89 -6.64 9.28
C GLY A 95 -7.56 -6.83 10.01
N THR A 96 -7.20 -8.07 10.34
CA THR A 96 -5.90 -8.40 10.95
C THR A 96 -4.70 -8.00 10.09
N HIS A 97 -4.82 -8.07 8.76
CA HIS A 97 -3.73 -7.63 7.87
C HIS A 97 -3.53 -6.11 7.96
N VAL A 98 -4.63 -5.36 8.09
CA VAL A 98 -4.57 -3.91 8.30
C VAL A 98 -3.87 -3.59 9.62
N LEU A 99 -4.27 -4.23 10.72
CA LEU A 99 -3.66 -4.00 12.03
C LEU A 99 -2.16 -4.33 12.04
N LYS A 100 -1.76 -5.42 11.40
CA LYS A 100 -0.35 -5.78 11.25
C LYS A 100 0.44 -4.71 10.50
N ALA A 101 -0.10 -4.22 9.38
CA ALA A 101 0.55 -3.18 8.59
C ALA A 101 0.71 -1.87 9.37
N LEU A 102 -0.36 -1.42 10.04
CA LEU A 102 -0.32 -0.22 10.89
C LEU A 102 0.67 -0.38 12.05
N SER A 103 0.73 -1.56 12.68
CA SER A 103 1.68 -1.85 13.75
C SER A 103 3.14 -1.81 13.29
N LEU A 104 3.40 -2.07 12.01
CA LEU A 104 4.73 -1.96 11.38
C LEU A 104 5.03 -0.56 10.80
N GLY A 105 4.15 0.40 11.01
CA GLY A 105 4.38 1.79 10.66
C GLY A 105 3.80 2.23 9.31
N ALA A 106 2.91 1.45 8.68
CA ALA A 106 2.09 1.97 7.59
C ALA A 106 1.11 3.03 8.12
N THR A 107 0.89 4.08 7.34
CA THR A 107 -0.12 5.10 7.63
C THR A 107 -1.52 4.61 7.27
N ALA A 108 -1.62 3.86 6.17
CA ALA A 108 -2.87 3.32 5.66
C ALA A 108 -2.63 2.02 4.88
N CYS A 109 -3.73 1.34 4.52
CA CYS A 109 -3.72 0.18 3.65
C CYS A 109 -4.64 0.39 2.45
N SER A 110 -4.23 -0.15 1.31
CA SER A 110 -5.03 -0.26 0.10
C SER A 110 -5.27 -1.74 -0.22
N PHE A 111 -6.41 -2.07 -0.80
CA PHE A 111 -6.67 -3.42 -1.28
C PHE A 111 -7.47 -3.43 -2.58
N GLY A 112 -7.01 -4.20 -3.55
CA GLY A 112 -7.63 -4.33 -4.88
C GLY A 112 -8.42 -5.63 -5.01
N LYS A 113 -7.74 -6.77 -5.03
CA LYS A 113 -8.37 -8.09 -5.27
C LYS A 113 -9.50 -8.40 -4.29
N GLY A 114 -9.40 -7.95 -3.03
CA GLY A 114 -10.41 -8.20 -2.02
C GLY A 114 -11.77 -7.60 -2.40
N PHE A 115 -11.79 -6.34 -2.82
CA PHE A 115 -13.05 -5.72 -3.25
C PHE A 115 -13.52 -6.21 -4.63
N LEU A 116 -12.58 -6.50 -5.56
CA LEU A 116 -12.94 -7.01 -6.89
C LEU A 116 -13.65 -8.36 -6.82
N PHE A 117 -13.19 -9.27 -5.98
CA PHE A 117 -13.86 -10.56 -5.77
C PHE A 117 -15.24 -10.37 -5.12
N ALA A 118 -15.37 -9.47 -4.16
CA ALA A 118 -16.63 -9.15 -3.55
C ALA A 118 -17.62 -8.51 -4.55
N LEU A 119 -17.13 -7.61 -5.39
CA LEU A 119 -17.89 -7.00 -6.48
C LEU A 119 -18.39 -8.05 -7.48
N GLY A 120 -17.48 -8.96 -7.91
CA GLY A 120 -17.83 -10.03 -8.84
C GLY A 120 -18.81 -11.04 -8.28
N ALA A 121 -18.77 -11.31 -6.97
CA ALA A 121 -19.66 -12.27 -6.32
C ALA A 121 -21.04 -11.71 -5.96
N GLY A 122 -21.15 -10.42 -5.63
CA GLY A 122 -22.39 -9.85 -5.09
C GLY A 122 -22.63 -8.38 -5.42
N GLY A 123 -21.96 -7.82 -6.43
CA GLY A 123 -22.14 -6.44 -6.83
C GLY A 123 -21.87 -5.45 -5.67
N GLN A 124 -22.63 -4.39 -5.60
CA GLN A 124 -22.54 -3.39 -4.53
C GLN A 124 -22.69 -4.02 -3.14
N ALA A 125 -23.67 -4.89 -2.93
CA ALA A 125 -23.92 -5.55 -1.65
C ALA A 125 -22.72 -6.38 -1.19
N GLY A 126 -22.02 -7.05 -2.11
CA GLY A 126 -20.79 -7.78 -1.83
C GLY A 126 -19.66 -6.86 -1.34
N VAL A 127 -19.49 -5.70 -1.98
CA VAL A 127 -18.49 -4.69 -1.56
C VAL A 127 -18.83 -4.13 -0.17
N GLU A 128 -20.08 -3.76 0.07
CA GLU A 128 -20.53 -3.29 1.39
C GLU A 128 -20.28 -4.33 2.48
N GLN A 129 -20.55 -5.59 2.19
CA GLN A 129 -20.36 -6.70 3.13
C GLN A 129 -18.87 -6.89 3.48
N ILE A 130 -17.95 -6.87 2.49
CA ILE A 130 -16.52 -7.03 2.77
C ILE A 130 -15.98 -5.87 3.60
N LEU A 131 -16.39 -4.63 3.32
CA LEU A 131 -15.99 -3.46 4.09
C LEU A 131 -16.52 -3.52 5.53
N LYS A 132 -17.79 -3.91 5.72
CA LYS A 132 -18.37 -4.12 7.03
C LYS A 132 -17.59 -5.17 7.82
N ARG A 133 -17.34 -6.32 7.21
CA ARG A 133 -16.57 -7.41 7.83
C ARG A 133 -15.15 -6.97 8.23
N MET A 134 -14.44 -6.25 7.36
CA MET A 134 -13.12 -5.74 7.69
C MET A 134 -13.15 -4.80 8.90
N ARG A 135 -14.12 -3.90 8.99
CA ARG A 135 -14.30 -3.02 10.14
C ARG A 135 -14.59 -3.79 11.44
N GLU A 136 -15.43 -4.81 11.36
CA GLU A 136 -15.75 -5.67 12.51
C GLU A 136 -14.52 -6.46 12.97
N GLU A 137 -13.74 -7.01 12.04
CA GLU A 137 -12.47 -7.69 12.34
C GLU A 137 -11.47 -6.74 12.99
N ILE A 138 -11.26 -5.54 12.44
CA ILE A 138 -10.37 -4.53 13.02
C ILE A 138 -10.79 -4.19 14.45
N ARG A 139 -12.07 -3.90 14.66
CA ARG A 139 -12.59 -3.54 15.99
C ARG A 139 -12.39 -4.68 17.00
N ARG A 140 -12.78 -5.90 16.64
CA ARG A 140 -12.63 -7.08 17.50
C ARG A 140 -11.17 -7.32 17.85
N ASP A 141 -10.30 -7.29 16.87
CA ASP A 141 -8.89 -7.62 17.04
C ASP A 141 -8.15 -6.53 17.82
N MET A 142 -8.53 -5.26 17.70
CA MET A 142 -8.05 -4.18 18.55
C MET A 142 -8.43 -4.40 20.03
N ILE A 143 -9.66 -4.84 20.29
CA ILE A 143 -10.12 -5.19 21.68
C ILE A 143 -9.24 -6.31 22.23
N LEU A 144 -9.00 -7.37 21.45
CA LEU A 144 -8.17 -8.52 21.86
C LEU A 144 -6.70 -8.13 22.08
N LEU A 145 -6.20 -7.13 21.37
CA LEU A 145 -4.85 -6.56 21.55
C LEU A 145 -4.76 -5.57 22.72
N GLY A 146 -5.89 -5.21 23.34
CA GLY A 146 -5.95 -4.20 24.40
C GLY A 146 -5.67 -2.77 23.89
N CYS A 147 -5.90 -2.50 22.59
CA CYS A 147 -5.69 -1.20 21.97
C CYS A 147 -7.01 -0.42 21.88
N LYS A 148 -7.07 0.77 22.47
CA LYS A 148 -8.23 1.66 22.43
C LYS A 148 -8.30 2.49 21.16
N SER A 149 -7.15 2.73 20.52
CA SER A 149 -7.04 3.48 19.27
C SER A 149 -5.96 2.89 18.36
N ILE A 150 -6.03 3.18 17.08
CA ILE A 150 -5.00 2.78 16.11
C ILE A 150 -3.62 3.39 16.42
N LYS A 151 -3.57 4.49 17.17
CA LYS A 151 -2.32 5.15 17.58
C LYS A 151 -1.53 4.34 18.62
N GLU A 152 -2.16 3.36 19.26
CA GLU A 152 -1.51 2.46 20.21
C GLU A 152 -0.89 1.22 19.55
N LEU A 153 -1.15 1.05 18.26
CA LEU A 153 -0.54 -0.01 17.46
C LEU A 153 0.95 0.27 17.24
N ASN A 154 1.78 -0.72 17.51
CA ASN A 154 3.22 -0.64 17.31
C ASN A 154 3.81 -2.05 17.10
N SER A 155 5.09 -2.13 16.79
CA SER A 155 5.77 -3.39 16.46
C SER A 155 5.74 -4.45 17.57
N SER A 156 5.57 -4.05 18.86
CA SER A 156 5.46 -5.00 19.97
C SER A 156 4.18 -5.86 19.90
N LYS A 157 3.20 -5.47 19.10
CA LYS A 157 1.95 -6.22 18.86
C LYS A 157 2.10 -7.32 17.82
N ILE A 158 3.27 -7.48 17.22
CA ILE A 158 3.52 -8.45 16.14
C ILE A 158 4.68 -9.36 16.53
N ALA A 159 4.49 -10.66 16.26
CA ALA A 159 5.57 -11.65 16.28
C ALA A 159 5.78 -12.21 14.87
N TYR A 160 7.03 -12.29 14.45
CA TYR A 160 7.43 -13.04 13.27
C TYR A 160 7.62 -14.51 13.65
N ARG A 161 7.17 -15.41 12.80
CA ARG A 161 7.38 -16.86 12.93
C ARG A 161 8.38 -17.33 11.90
#